data_fcab0a09aae75b83dc35ed41936be5af
#
_entry.id   fcab0a09aae75b83dc35ed41936be5af
#
_cell.length_a   1.000
_cell.length_b   1.000
_cell.length_c   1.000
_cell.angle_alpha   90.00
_cell.angle_beta   90.00
_cell.angle_gamma   90.00
#
_symmetry.space_group_name_H-M   'P 1'
#
loop_
_entity.id
_entity.type
_entity.pdbx_description
1 polymer ?
#
loop_
_entity_poly.entity_id
_entity_poly.type
_entity_poly.pdbx_seq_one_letter_code
_entity_poly.pdbx_strand_id
1 'polypeptide(L)'
;MNRSFLRPGISFVLALVLITLFCPFAHAHPGAVRGGEDVGWNVDANCHTNGTALTYSFDSYNQYLTPACKSAVNNGAKMWSGTVTITNKTDGTGAGRICTYPGTQGSAIARFDNPRTVSGHLVSWEIQINTVRVSSINDKIMAHEFGHAIGLIDLHETKNRGKLMYGDYNNWTSTGLTDSDKWGARVITGSHSTHSFGFSFYQTDANSANWHKCYCTACGGIKSTGKCTYGTNNRCKLCGVPKGQQTSGIKINPAE
;
A
#
# COMPACT_ATOMS: atom_id res chain seq x y z
N MET A 1 -30.22 -22.51 -77.34
CA MET A 1 -30.89 -22.60 -76.07
C MET A 1 -29.87 -22.37 -74.96
N ASN A 2 -29.66 -21.11 -74.53
CA ASN A 2 -28.72 -20.76 -73.52
C ASN A 2 -29.47 -20.66 -72.14
N ARG A 3 -29.12 -21.46 -71.17
CA ARG A 3 -29.60 -21.37 -69.82
C ARG A 3 -28.51 -20.70 -68.94
N SER A 4 -28.76 -19.45 -68.60
CA SER A 4 -27.99 -18.71 -67.58
C SER A 4 -28.31 -19.22 -66.19
N PHE A 5 -27.33 -19.74 -65.50
CA PHE A 5 -27.43 -20.04 -64.09
C PHE A 5 -27.04 -18.81 -63.28
N LEU A 6 -28.03 -18.21 -62.64
CA LEU A 6 -27.84 -17.20 -61.58
C LEU A 6 -27.29 -17.90 -60.31
N ARG A 7 -26.09 -17.51 -59.90
CA ARG A 7 -25.53 -17.88 -58.64
C ARG A 7 -26.04 -16.87 -57.54
N PRO A 8 -26.63 -17.33 -56.45
CA PRO A 8 -26.96 -16.43 -55.37
C PRO A 8 -25.67 -16.02 -54.64
N GLY A 9 -25.44 -14.71 -54.57
CA GLY A 9 -24.36 -14.11 -53.77
C GLY A 9 -24.66 -14.30 -52.27
N ILE A 10 -23.77 -14.97 -51.61
CA ILE A 10 -23.79 -15.07 -50.12
C ILE A 10 -23.22 -13.77 -49.60
N SER A 11 -24.12 -12.89 -49.12
CA SER A 11 -23.73 -11.71 -48.32
C SER A 11 -23.23 -12.19 -46.99
N PHE A 12 -21.92 -12.18 -46.77
CA PHE A 12 -21.31 -12.28 -45.45
C PHE A 12 -21.57 -10.98 -44.71
N VAL A 13 -22.58 -10.97 -43.85
CA VAL A 13 -22.73 -9.96 -42.84
C VAL A 13 -21.65 -10.23 -41.79
N LEU A 14 -20.57 -9.46 -41.89
CA LEU A 14 -19.52 -9.45 -40.87
C LEU A 14 -20.12 -8.82 -39.59
N ALA A 15 -20.67 -9.63 -38.71
CA ALA A 15 -21.03 -9.21 -37.38
C ALA A 15 -19.75 -8.85 -36.60
N LEU A 16 -19.41 -7.58 -36.60
CA LEU A 16 -18.36 -7.01 -35.76
C LEU A 16 -18.83 -7.14 -34.30
N VAL A 17 -18.53 -8.27 -33.69
CA VAL A 17 -18.69 -8.42 -32.25
C VAL A 17 -17.67 -7.50 -31.61
N LEU A 18 -18.13 -6.30 -31.19
CA LEU A 18 -17.41 -5.44 -30.29
C LEU A 18 -17.30 -6.22 -28.99
N ILE A 19 -16.23 -6.99 -28.83
CA ILE A 19 -15.75 -7.43 -27.52
C ILE A 19 -15.28 -6.16 -26.83
N THR A 20 -16.19 -5.48 -26.14
CA THR A 20 -15.80 -4.57 -25.08
C THR A 20 -15.08 -5.45 -24.06
N LEU A 21 -13.78 -5.56 -24.20
CA LEU A 21 -12.91 -5.92 -23.10
C LEU A 21 -13.29 -4.98 -21.96
N PHE A 22 -14.15 -5.46 -21.07
CA PHE A 22 -14.23 -4.92 -19.73
C PHE A 22 -12.83 -5.10 -19.15
N CYS A 23 -11.98 -4.12 -19.41
CA CYS A 23 -10.83 -3.89 -18.57
C CYS A 23 -11.44 -3.82 -17.15
N PRO A 24 -11.16 -4.75 -16.23
CA PRO A 24 -11.58 -4.56 -14.85
C PRO A 24 -11.08 -3.17 -14.52
N PHE A 25 -12.00 -2.29 -14.16
CA PHE A 25 -11.68 -0.91 -13.86
C PHE A 25 -10.40 -0.94 -13.05
N ALA A 26 -9.32 -0.45 -13.62
CA ALA A 26 -8.14 -0.11 -12.86
C ALA A 26 -8.71 0.79 -11.76
N HIS A 27 -8.75 0.27 -10.53
CA HIS A 27 -9.23 1.05 -9.41
C HIS A 27 -8.33 2.26 -9.42
N ALA A 28 -8.92 3.40 -9.78
CA ALA A 28 -8.18 4.63 -9.84
C ALA A 28 -7.42 4.68 -8.52
N HIS A 29 -6.09 4.65 -8.61
CA HIS A 29 -5.25 4.90 -7.46
C HIS A 29 -5.95 6.00 -6.66
N PRO A 30 -6.09 5.91 -5.35
CA PRO A 30 -6.56 7.03 -4.58
C PRO A 30 -5.53 8.15 -4.66
N GLY A 31 -5.19 8.49 -5.87
CA GLY A 31 -4.01 9.18 -6.39
C GLY A 31 -3.79 10.58 -5.88
N ALA A 32 -4.36 10.90 -4.75
CA ALA A 32 -4.18 12.20 -4.16
C ALA A 32 -4.04 12.16 -2.64
N VAL A 33 -4.21 11.00 -2.00
CA VAL A 33 -4.10 10.89 -0.55
C VAL A 33 -2.83 10.12 -0.22
N ARG A 34 -1.88 10.80 0.42
CA ARG A 34 -0.64 10.22 0.92
C ARG A 34 -0.77 9.99 2.41
N GLY A 35 -0.18 8.90 2.89
CA GLY A 35 0.15 8.72 4.29
C GLY A 35 1.32 9.58 4.70
N GLY A 36 2.05 9.15 5.69
CA GLY A 36 3.26 9.74 6.22
C GLY A 36 3.41 9.45 7.70
N GLU A 37 4.54 9.85 8.25
CA GLU A 37 4.88 9.61 9.66
C GLU A 37 3.85 10.16 10.64
N ASP A 38 3.20 11.28 10.28
CA ASP A 38 2.24 11.95 11.17
C ASP A 38 0.92 11.21 11.34
N VAL A 39 0.52 10.45 10.33
CA VAL A 39 -0.73 9.66 10.37
C VAL A 39 -0.46 8.21 10.73
N GLY A 40 0.82 7.82 10.84
CA GLY A 40 1.24 6.49 11.27
C GLY A 40 1.01 5.39 10.25
N TRP A 41 0.94 5.75 8.97
CA TRP A 41 0.96 4.86 7.80
C TRP A 41 1.44 5.62 6.57
N ASN A 42 2.08 4.94 5.63
CA ASN A 42 2.48 5.51 4.35
C ASN A 42 2.38 4.44 3.25
N VAL A 43 2.22 4.85 1.99
CA VAL A 43 1.92 3.94 0.87
C VAL A 43 2.77 4.22 -0.35
N ASP A 44 3.12 3.15 -1.06
CA ASP A 44 3.76 3.21 -2.38
C ASP A 44 2.70 3.08 -3.49
N ALA A 45 2.43 4.18 -4.17
CA ALA A 45 1.47 4.20 -5.28
C ALA A 45 1.97 3.44 -6.53
N ASN A 46 3.27 3.12 -6.60
CA ASN A 46 3.89 2.46 -7.74
C ASN A 46 4.17 0.97 -7.52
N CYS A 47 3.96 0.49 -6.28
CA CYS A 47 4.23 -0.90 -5.92
C CYS A 47 3.23 -1.37 -4.86
N HIS A 48 2.07 -1.86 -5.28
CA HIS A 48 1.03 -2.33 -4.37
C HIS A 48 0.16 -3.42 -5.00
N THR A 49 -0.58 -4.15 -4.17
CA THR A 49 -1.53 -5.15 -4.66
C THR A 49 -2.70 -4.51 -5.41
N ASN A 50 -3.26 -5.23 -6.37
CA ASN A 50 -4.46 -4.81 -7.08
C ASN A 50 -5.72 -5.24 -6.29
N GLY A 51 -6.33 -4.29 -5.58
CA GLY A 51 -7.49 -4.54 -4.72
C GLY A 51 -7.14 -5.24 -3.41
N THR A 52 -8.11 -5.93 -2.81
CA THR A 52 -8.05 -6.47 -1.44
C THR A 52 -7.70 -7.95 -1.36
N ALA A 53 -7.18 -8.53 -2.44
CA ALA A 53 -6.78 -9.94 -2.49
C ALA A 53 -5.31 -10.08 -2.90
N LEU A 54 -4.56 -10.85 -2.13
CA LEU A 54 -3.16 -11.16 -2.36
C LEU A 54 -2.97 -12.68 -2.29
N THR A 55 -2.11 -13.23 -3.14
CA THR A 55 -1.81 -14.67 -3.10
C THR A 55 -0.32 -14.92 -3.03
N TYR A 56 0.07 -15.98 -2.33
CA TYR A 56 1.46 -16.41 -2.27
C TYR A 56 1.57 -17.94 -2.28
N SER A 57 2.77 -18.43 -2.54
CA SER A 57 3.14 -19.84 -2.44
C SER A 57 4.49 -19.97 -1.75
N PHE A 58 4.71 -21.08 -1.07
CA PHE A 58 6.03 -21.44 -0.54
C PHE A 58 6.90 -22.02 -1.65
N ASP A 59 8.17 -21.69 -1.64
CA ASP A 59 9.17 -22.44 -2.39
C ASP A 59 9.23 -23.88 -1.88
N SER A 60 8.74 -24.81 -2.69
CA SER A 60 8.55 -26.23 -2.31
C SER A 60 9.85 -26.98 -2.04
N TYR A 61 10.95 -26.53 -2.64
CA TYR A 61 12.27 -27.17 -2.51
C TYR A 61 13.14 -26.58 -1.42
N ASN A 62 12.65 -25.58 -0.67
CA ASN A 62 13.43 -24.84 0.30
C ASN A 62 13.41 -25.52 1.69
N GLN A 63 14.48 -26.20 2.03
CA GLN A 63 14.64 -26.94 3.29
C GLN A 63 14.60 -26.05 4.56
N TYR A 64 14.90 -24.75 4.44
CA TYR A 64 14.87 -23.80 5.55
C TYR A 64 13.46 -23.35 5.92
N LEU A 65 12.47 -23.56 5.06
CA LEU A 65 11.07 -23.27 5.33
C LEU A 65 10.42 -24.36 6.18
N THR A 66 10.86 -24.44 7.43
CA THR A 66 10.34 -25.40 8.41
C THR A 66 8.83 -25.24 8.65
N PRO A 67 8.15 -26.25 9.23
CA PRO A 67 6.73 -26.11 9.60
C PRO A 67 6.45 -24.92 10.52
N ALA A 68 7.34 -24.61 11.46
CA ALA A 68 7.22 -23.45 12.35
C ALA A 68 7.31 -22.14 11.56
N CYS A 69 8.28 -22.03 10.64
CA CYS A 69 8.42 -20.89 9.75
C CYS A 69 7.15 -20.70 8.88
N LYS A 70 6.66 -21.76 8.24
CA LYS A 70 5.43 -21.73 7.45
C LYS A 70 4.20 -21.33 8.28
N SER A 71 4.14 -21.76 9.55
CA SER A 71 3.08 -21.35 10.48
C SER A 71 3.12 -19.85 10.75
N ALA A 72 4.30 -19.29 11.04
CA ALA A 72 4.47 -17.85 11.26
C ALA A 72 4.08 -17.03 10.02
N VAL A 73 4.46 -17.48 8.81
CA VAL A 73 4.04 -16.84 7.55
C VAL A 73 2.50 -16.85 7.41
N ASN A 74 1.88 -18.01 7.60
CA ASN A 74 0.42 -18.13 7.49
C ASN A 74 -0.31 -17.27 8.53
N ASN A 75 0.21 -17.19 9.75
CA ASN A 75 -0.37 -16.36 10.81
C ASN A 75 -0.18 -14.87 10.51
N GLY A 76 1.00 -14.45 10.03
CA GLY A 76 1.24 -13.08 9.59
C GLY A 76 0.27 -12.65 8.48
N ALA A 77 0.01 -13.51 7.50
CA ALA A 77 -1.00 -13.28 6.49
C ALA A 77 -2.40 -13.10 7.09
N LYS A 78 -2.78 -13.95 8.05
CA LYS A 78 -4.08 -13.88 8.74
C LYS A 78 -4.27 -12.60 9.55
N MET A 79 -3.22 -11.96 10.04
CA MET A 79 -3.35 -10.68 10.77
C MET A 79 -4.03 -9.60 9.93
N TRP A 80 -3.89 -9.63 8.61
CA TRP A 80 -4.54 -8.68 7.68
C TRP A 80 -6.02 -8.99 7.40
N SER A 81 -6.53 -10.10 7.94
CA SER A 81 -7.93 -10.51 7.74
C SER A 81 -8.92 -9.39 8.08
N GLY A 82 -9.95 -9.22 7.23
CA GLY A 82 -10.89 -8.10 7.34
C GLY A 82 -10.41 -6.78 6.74
N THR A 83 -9.16 -6.70 6.28
CA THR A 83 -8.63 -5.56 5.52
C THR A 83 -8.16 -6.01 4.14
N VAL A 84 -7.28 -7.00 4.10
CA VAL A 84 -6.80 -7.65 2.88
C VAL A 84 -6.84 -9.16 3.08
N THR A 85 -7.35 -9.89 2.10
CA THR A 85 -7.36 -11.35 2.11
C THR A 85 -6.06 -11.86 1.49
N ILE A 86 -5.21 -12.50 2.28
CA ILE A 86 -3.92 -13.05 1.85
C ILE A 86 -4.00 -14.57 1.87
N THR A 87 -3.91 -15.20 0.71
CA THR A 87 -4.17 -16.64 0.54
C THR A 87 -2.92 -17.40 0.11
N ASN A 88 -2.59 -18.46 0.85
CA ASN A 88 -1.57 -19.42 0.45
C ASN A 88 -2.11 -20.34 -0.66
N LYS A 89 -1.45 -20.35 -1.81
CA LYS A 89 -1.72 -21.24 -2.94
C LYS A 89 -0.79 -22.45 -2.86
N THR A 90 -1.33 -23.58 -2.38
CA THR A 90 -0.56 -24.81 -2.18
C THR A 90 -0.12 -25.48 -3.48
N ASP A 91 -0.74 -25.12 -4.60
CA ASP A 91 -0.42 -25.56 -5.96
C ASP A 91 0.76 -24.81 -6.60
N GLY A 92 1.37 -23.86 -5.89
CA GLY A 92 2.49 -23.08 -6.40
C GLY A 92 2.12 -21.90 -7.31
N THR A 93 0.82 -21.61 -7.49
CA THR A 93 0.32 -20.55 -8.42
C THR A 93 0.18 -19.17 -7.77
N GLY A 94 0.66 -18.97 -6.55
CA GLY A 94 0.63 -17.67 -5.88
C GLY A 94 1.47 -16.63 -6.62
N ALA A 95 0.97 -15.40 -6.69
CA ALA A 95 1.71 -14.28 -7.28
C ALA A 95 2.98 -13.94 -6.50
N GLY A 96 2.95 -14.10 -5.18
CA GLY A 96 4.10 -14.00 -4.30
C GLY A 96 4.80 -15.33 -4.05
N ARG A 97 6.10 -15.28 -3.82
CA ARG A 97 6.91 -16.43 -3.43
C ARG A 97 7.52 -16.20 -2.05
N ILE A 98 7.33 -17.15 -1.15
CA ILE A 98 8.04 -17.17 0.13
C ILE A 98 9.26 -18.07 -0.04
N CYS A 99 10.44 -17.48 0.04
CA CYS A 99 11.72 -18.19 -0.15
C CYS A 99 12.75 -17.74 0.90
N THR A 100 14.00 -18.12 0.74
CA THR A 100 15.07 -17.72 1.65
C THR A 100 16.23 -17.10 0.89
N TYR A 101 17.03 -16.30 1.61
CA TYR A 101 18.28 -15.77 1.11
C TYR A 101 19.43 -16.08 2.10
N PRO A 102 20.70 -16.20 1.61
CA PRO A 102 21.85 -16.46 2.46
C PRO A 102 22.09 -15.35 3.48
N GLY A 103 22.36 -15.70 4.72
CA GLY A 103 22.58 -14.75 5.81
C GLY A 103 23.73 -13.76 5.60
N THR A 104 24.65 -14.06 4.70
CA THR A 104 25.75 -13.18 4.28
C THR A 104 25.30 -11.99 3.41
N GLN A 105 24.07 -12.01 2.89
CA GLN A 105 23.54 -10.98 2.00
C GLN A 105 22.72 -9.91 2.72
N GLY A 106 22.79 -9.81 4.03
CA GLY A 106 22.13 -8.78 4.81
C GLY A 106 21.78 -9.20 6.23
N SER A 107 21.45 -8.22 7.08
CA SER A 107 21.13 -8.42 8.49
C SER A 107 19.63 -8.53 8.79
N ALA A 108 18.75 -8.22 7.85
CA ALA A 108 17.31 -8.32 8.03
C ALA A 108 16.89 -9.77 8.34
N ILE A 109 15.84 -9.95 9.13
CA ILE A 109 15.27 -11.27 9.44
C ILE A 109 14.47 -11.79 8.25
N ALA A 110 13.67 -10.94 7.65
CA ALA A 110 12.99 -11.14 6.38
C ALA A 110 13.02 -9.83 5.59
N ARG A 111 12.67 -9.88 4.32
CA ARG A 111 12.54 -8.71 3.46
C ARG A 111 11.55 -8.96 2.32
N PHE A 112 10.78 -7.98 1.98
CA PHE A 112 10.04 -7.91 0.72
C PHE A 112 11.03 -7.58 -0.40
N ASP A 113 11.01 -8.34 -1.50
CA ASP A 113 12.01 -8.23 -2.56
C ASP A 113 11.44 -8.58 -3.94
N ASN A 114 12.20 -8.25 -4.99
CA ASN A 114 11.91 -8.58 -6.38
C ASN A 114 10.47 -8.22 -6.84
N PRO A 115 9.93 -7.04 -6.49
CA PRO A 115 8.61 -6.66 -6.98
C PRO A 115 8.63 -6.42 -8.48
N ARG A 116 7.67 -7.02 -9.18
CA ARG A 116 7.36 -6.67 -10.57
C ARG A 116 5.98 -6.07 -10.63
N THR A 117 5.86 -4.93 -11.26
CA THR A 117 4.60 -4.19 -11.35
C THR A 117 4.17 -3.96 -12.79
N VAL A 118 2.87 -3.87 -12.99
CA VAL A 118 2.24 -3.38 -14.22
C VAL A 118 1.27 -2.28 -13.82
N SER A 119 1.47 -1.08 -14.35
CA SER A 119 0.67 0.10 -13.97
C SER A 119 0.59 0.34 -12.45
N GLY A 120 1.70 0.12 -11.74
CA GLY A 120 1.79 0.27 -10.29
C GLY A 120 1.30 -0.93 -9.48
N HIS A 121 0.62 -1.90 -10.08
CA HIS A 121 0.11 -3.07 -9.39
C HIS A 121 1.09 -4.24 -9.44
N LEU A 122 1.29 -4.91 -8.31
CA LEU A 122 2.13 -6.10 -8.20
C LEU A 122 1.55 -7.24 -9.04
N VAL A 123 2.41 -7.82 -9.88
CA VAL A 123 2.13 -9.04 -10.65
C VAL A 123 2.96 -10.22 -10.16
N SER A 124 4.13 -9.98 -9.57
CA SER A 124 4.90 -10.96 -8.82
C SER A 124 5.80 -10.28 -7.80
N TRP A 125 6.15 -10.98 -6.74
CA TRP A 125 6.96 -10.48 -5.62
C TRP A 125 7.52 -11.62 -4.78
N GLU A 126 8.46 -11.33 -3.91
CA GLU A 126 9.03 -12.29 -2.97
C GLU A 126 9.02 -11.74 -1.55
N ILE A 127 8.83 -12.62 -0.56
CA ILE A 127 9.32 -12.41 0.79
C ILE A 127 10.46 -13.40 1.01
N GLN A 128 11.63 -12.86 1.24
CA GLN A 128 12.85 -13.63 1.42
C GLN A 128 13.24 -13.67 2.90
N ILE A 129 13.35 -14.86 3.46
CA ILE A 129 13.68 -15.10 4.86
C ILE A 129 15.18 -15.44 4.98
N ASN A 130 15.86 -14.79 5.92
CA ASN A 130 17.29 -14.99 6.16
C ASN A 130 17.54 -16.38 6.75
N THR A 131 18.35 -17.21 6.07
CA THR A 131 18.62 -18.59 6.48
C THR A 131 19.24 -18.73 7.88
N VAL A 132 20.06 -17.75 8.31
CA VAL A 132 20.67 -17.77 9.66
C VAL A 132 19.78 -17.17 10.73
N ARG A 133 18.66 -16.57 10.36
CA ARG A 133 17.68 -15.94 11.26
C ARG A 133 16.29 -16.55 11.19
N VAL A 134 16.15 -17.68 10.51
CA VAL A 134 14.84 -18.33 10.32
C VAL A 134 14.15 -18.68 11.64
N SER A 135 14.91 -18.95 12.70
CA SER A 135 14.38 -19.18 14.05
C SER A 135 13.80 -17.92 14.72
N SER A 136 14.13 -16.73 14.22
CA SER A 136 13.62 -15.45 14.74
C SER A 136 12.32 -15.01 14.04
N ILE A 137 11.90 -15.74 13.00
CA ILE A 137 10.66 -15.46 12.28
C ILE A 137 9.46 -15.62 13.24
N ASN A 138 8.57 -14.65 13.20
CA ASN A 138 7.30 -14.67 13.91
C ASN A 138 6.20 -13.99 13.10
N ASP A 139 4.98 -14.12 13.58
CA ASP A 139 3.76 -13.64 12.93
C ASP A 139 3.82 -12.15 12.59
N LYS A 140 4.37 -11.32 13.50
CA LYS A 140 4.45 -9.86 13.32
C LYS A 140 5.44 -9.47 12.22
N ILE A 141 6.61 -10.10 12.19
CA ILE A 141 7.61 -9.87 11.13
C ILE A 141 6.97 -10.22 9.78
N MET A 142 6.30 -11.36 9.70
CA MET A 142 5.67 -11.77 8.45
C MET A 142 4.49 -10.88 8.06
N ALA A 143 3.72 -10.41 9.03
CA ALA A 143 2.66 -9.42 8.77
C ALA A 143 3.24 -8.08 8.26
N HIS A 144 4.39 -7.64 8.79
CA HIS A 144 5.11 -6.46 8.30
C HIS A 144 5.52 -6.63 6.83
N GLU A 145 6.14 -7.75 6.47
CA GLU A 145 6.55 -8.02 5.09
C GLU A 145 5.35 -8.13 4.13
N PHE A 146 4.25 -8.70 4.57
CA PHE A 146 2.99 -8.66 3.80
C PHE A 146 2.44 -7.23 3.67
N GLY A 147 2.70 -6.36 4.65
CA GLY A 147 2.40 -4.93 4.55
C GLY A 147 3.04 -4.28 3.33
N HIS A 148 4.31 -4.60 3.06
CA HIS A 148 4.99 -4.15 1.84
C HIS A 148 4.35 -4.70 0.56
N ALA A 149 3.96 -5.98 0.55
CA ALA A 149 3.25 -6.56 -0.59
C ALA A 149 1.85 -5.94 -0.80
N ILE A 150 1.20 -5.46 0.25
CA ILE A 150 -0.05 -4.68 0.15
C ILE A 150 0.23 -3.31 -0.49
N GLY A 151 1.39 -2.72 -0.23
CA GLY A 151 1.81 -1.41 -0.71
C GLY A 151 2.07 -0.39 0.40
N LEU A 152 2.27 -0.86 1.64
CA LEU A 152 2.72 0.00 2.74
C LEU A 152 4.26 0.12 2.70
N ILE A 153 4.77 1.25 3.13
CA ILE A 153 6.21 1.47 3.30
C ILE A 153 6.56 1.71 4.75
N ASP A 154 7.83 1.52 5.07
CA ASP A 154 8.36 1.70 6.41
C ASP A 154 8.12 3.09 6.98
N LEU A 155 7.89 3.12 8.29
CA LEU A 155 7.88 4.31 9.12
C LEU A 155 9.15 4.34 9.96
N HIS A 156 9.76 5.50 10.11
CA HIS A 156 11.07 5.63 10.75
C HIS A 156 11.07 6.57 11.97
N GLU A 157 10.05 7.44 12.12
CA GLU A 157 9.99 8.30 13.29
C GLU A 157 9.61 7.53 14.56
N THR A 158 10.32 7.77 15.65
CA THR A 158 10.18 7.06 16.94
C THR A 158 8.74 7.05 17.49
N LYS A 159 7.93 8.08 17.18
CA LYS A 159 6.51 8.11 17.53
C LYS A 159 5.71 6.94 16.94
N ASN A 160 6.20 6.32 15.87
CA ASN A 160 5.56 5.21 15.15
C ASN A 160 6.07 3.82 15.57
N ARG A 161 6.99 3.72 16.55
CA ARG A 161 7.57 2.43 16.98
C ARG A 161 6.54 1.37 17.41
N GLY A 162 5.34 1.78 17.77
CA GLY A 162 4.22 0.90 18.08
C GLY A 162 3.39 0.44 16.88
N LYS A 163 3.70 0.90 15.67
CA LYS A 163 3.01 0.50 14.42
C LYS A 163 3.62 -0.76 13.86
N LEU A 164 2.82 -1.54 13.11
CA LEU A 164 3.33 -2.73 12.45
C LEU A 164 4.40 -2.37 11.42
N MET A 165 4.20 -1.28 10.67
CA MET A 165 5.12 -0.84 9.61
C MET A 165 6.29 0.02 10.09
N TYR A 166 6.69 -0.05 11.37
CA TYR A 166 7.91 0.60 11.84
C TYR A 166 9.16 -0.18 11.41
N GLY A 167 10.04 0.45 10.62
CA GLY A 167 11.15 -0.20 9.93
C GLY A 167 12.39 -0.50 10.79
N ASP A 168 12.47 -0.05 12.05
CA ASP A 168 13.59 -0.36 12.93
C ASP A 168 13.22 -1.47 13.92
N TYR A 169 13.59 -2.69 13.59
CA TYR A 169 13.31 -3.88 14.41
C TYR A 169 13.84 -3.79 15.85
N ASN A 170 14.99 -3.15 16.08
CA ASN A 170 15.60 -3.08 17.42
C ASN A 170 14.80 -2.18 18.37
N ASN A 171 14.09 -1.19 17.84
CA ASN A 171 13.27 -0.24 18.59
C ASN A 171 11.76 -0.51 18.42
N TRP A 172 11.40 -1.60 17.78
CA TRP A 172 10.02 -1.95 17.45
C TRP A 172 9.24 -2.44 18.67
N THR A 173 8.23 -1.71 19.08
CA THR A 173 7.37 -2.06 20.23
C THR A 173 5.96 -2.51 19.84
N SER A 174 5.72 -2.73 18.54
CA SER A 174 4.41 -3.15 18.04
C SER A 174 3.98 -4.49 18.67
N THR A 175 2.72 -4.55 19.07
CA THR A 175 2.06 -5.78 19.49
C THR A 175 1.29 -6.46 18.36
N GLY A 176 1.24 -5.85 17.17
CA GLY A 176 0.55 -6.36 16.00
C GLY A 176 -0.01 -5.23 15.12
N LEU A 177 -0.97 -5.58 14.28
CA LEU A 177 -1.59 -4.68 13.32
C LEU A 177 -2.40 -3.59 14.03
N THR A 178 -2.10 -2.32 13.74
CA THR A 178 -2.82 -1.17 14.29
C THR A 178 -3.87 -0.63 13.32
N ASP A 179 -4.76 0.24 13.81
CA ASP A 179 -5.78 0.85 12.95
C ASP A 179 -5.15 1.75 11.88
N SER A 180 -4.01 2.40 12.16
CA SER A 180 -3.29 3.17 11.15
C SER A 180 -2.73 2.29 10.04
N ASP A 181 -2.16 1.12 10.35
CA ASP A 181 -1.70 0.16 9.33
C ASP A 181 -2.88 -0.28 8.45
N LYS A 182 -4.03 -0.60 9.06
CA LYS A 182 -5.26 -0.96 8.33
C LYS A 182 -5.78 0.19 7.46
N TRP A 183 -5.67 1.45 7.93
CA TRP A 183 -6.06 2.60 7.13
C TRP A 183 -5.19 2.75 5.89
N GLY A 184 -3.87 2.65 6.03
CA GLY A 184 -2.95 2.66 4.90
C GLY A 184 -3.30 1.58 3.88
N ALA A 185 -3.51 0.35 4.33
CA ALA A 185 -3.91 -0.77 3.48
C ALA A 185 -5.24 -0.51 2.75
N ARG A 186 -6.28 0.00 3.44
CA ARG A 186 -7.57 0.34 2.82
C ARG A 186 -7.44 1.45 1.79
N VAL A 187 -6.61 2.44 2.04
CA VAL A 187 -6.37 3.54 1.09
C VAL A 187 -5.73 2.99 -0.18
N ILE A 188 -4.64 2.24 -0.07
CA ILE A 188 -3.90 1.79 -1.25
C ILE A 188 -4.64 0.70 -2.04
N THR A 189 -5.44 -0.15 -1.38
CA THR A 189 -6.23 -1.19 -2.05
C THR A 189 -7.57 -0.68 -2.61
N GLY A 190 -7.89 0.60 -2.44
CA GLY A 190 -9.15 1.19 -2.89
C GLY A 190 -10.37 0.85 -2.03
N SER A 191 -10.22 0.11 -0.94
CA SER A 191 -11.33 -0.18 -0.01
C SER A 191 -11.73 1.02 0.85
N HIS A 192 -10.96 2.11 0.80
CA HIS A 192 -11.32 3.43 1.31
C HIS A 192 -11.19 4.44 0.16
N SER A 193 -12.10 4.37 -0.79
CA SER A 193 -12.09 5.21 -2.00
C SER A 193 -12.81 6.54 -1.84
N THR A 194 -13.70 6.65 -0.85
CA THR A 194 -14.47 7.88 -0.58
C THR A 194 -13.77 8.69 0.51
N HIS A 195 -13.25 9.85 0.13
CA HIS A 195 -12.58 10.76 1.06
C HIS A 195 -13.43 12.01 1.31
N SER A 196 -13.68 12.30 2.58
CA SER A 196 -14.23 13.58 3.02
C SER A 196 -13.09 14.46 3.48
N PHE A 197 -12.84 15.56 2.76
CA PHE A 197 -11.67 16.40 2.99
C PHE A 197 -11.96 17.56 3.93
N GLY A 198 -11.08 17.74 4.90
CA GLY A 198 -10.97 18.93 5.74
C GLY A 198 -9.67 19.67 5.50
N PHE A 199 -9.56 20.86 6.09
CA PHE A 199 -8.33 21.64 6.09
C PHE A 199 -7.88 21.91 7.51
N SER A 200 -6.58 21.84 7.74
CA SER A 200 -5.93 22.31 8.96
C SER A 200 -4.68 23.13 8.62
N PHE A 201 -4.14 23.84 9.59
CA PHE A 201 -2.88 24.57 9.40
C PHE A 201 -1.76 23.97 10.23
N TYR A 202 -0.53 24.23 9.82
CA TYR A 202 0.67 23.87 10.55
C TYR A 202 1.77 24.87 10.24
N GLN A 203 2.84 24.87 11.04
CA GLN A 203 4.06 25.66 10.84
C GLN A 203 5.25 24.73 10.82
N THR A 204 6.20 24.99 9.95
CA THR A 204 7.46 24.22 9.85
C THR A 204 8.43 24.58 10.98
N ASP A 205 8.35 25.83 11.46
CA ASP A 205 9.09 26.35 12.60
C ASP A 205 8.34 27.54 13.25
N ALA A 206 8.79 27.99 14.41
CA ALA A 206 8.12 29.03 15.20
C ALA A 206 8.03 30.41 14.50
N ASN A 207 8.87 30.66 13.50
CA ASN A 207 8.95 31.92 12.77
C ASN A 207 8.47 31.81 11.31
N SER A 208 8.05 30.62 10.89
CA SER A 208 7.66 30.37 9.51
C SER A 208 6.23 30.82 9.21
N ALA A 209 5.97 31.01 7.94
CA ALA A 209 4.62 31.25 7.45
C ALA A 209 3.74 30.03 7.74
N ASN A 210 2.45 30.26 8.02
CA ASN A 210 1.49 29.19 8.17
C ASN A 210 1.30 28.45 6.85
N TRP A 211 1.22 27.14 6.96
CA TRP A 211 0.87 26.22 5.89
C TRP A 211 -0.49 25.58 6.18
N HIS A 212 -1.24 25.24 5.17
CA HIS A 212 -2.42 24.41 5.28
C HIS A 212 -2.19 23.04 4.68
N LYS A 213 -2.89 22.07 5.21
CA LYS A 213 -3.02 20.72 4.62
C LYS A 213 -4.49 20.41 4.36
N CYS A 214 -4.75 19.85 3.19
CA CYS A 214 -6.01 19.20 2.86
C CYS A 214 -5.87 17.73 3.20
N TYR A 215 -6.70 17.20 4.06
CA TYR A 215 -6.60 15.82 4.57
C TYR A 215 -7.95 15.14 4.64
N CYS A 216 -7.96 13.83 4.53
CA CYS A 216 -9.17 13.04 4.77
C CYS A 216 -9.48 13.01 6.26
N THR A 217 -10.68 13.41 6.65
CA THR A 217 -11.11 13.47 8.06
C THR A 217 -11.27 12.09 8.70
N ALA A 218 -11.44 11.03 7.89
CA ALA A 218 -11.57 9.67 8.37
C ALA A 218 -10.22 8.96 8.55
N CYS A 219 -9.33 9.00 7.54
CA CYS A 219 -8.07 8.26 7.56
C CYS A 219 -6.85 9.15 7.85
N GLY A 220 -6.98 10.47 7.87
CA GLY A 220 -5.87 11.41 8.06
C GLY A 220 -4.96 11.59 6.83
N GLY A 221 -5.17 10.81 5.76
CA GLY A 221 -4.34 10.87 4.57
C GLY A 221 -4.33 12.25 3.92
N ILE A 222 -3.16 12.75 3.57
CA ILE A 222 -2.95 14.11 3.06
C ILE A 222 -3.14 14.11 1.55
N LYS A 223 -4.04 14.96 1.07
CA LYS A 223 -4.27 15.21 -0.36
C LYS A 223 -3.29 16.24 -0.92
N SER A 224 -3.11 17.34 -0.20
CA SER A 224 -2.23 18.43 -0.62
C SER A 224 -1.81 19.29 0.55
N THR A 225 -0.69 19.96 0.40
CA THR A 225 -0.22 20.98 1.32
C THR A 225 0.11 22.25 0.55
N GLY A 226 0.11 23.41 1.21
CA GLY A 226 0.47 24.68 0.58
C GLY A 226 0.60 25.80 1.59
N LYS A 227 1.32 26.85 1.21
CA LYS A 227 1.41 28.07 2.04
C LYS A 227 0.04 28.71 2.18
N CYS A 228 -0.28 29.21 3.37
CA CYS A 228 -1.52 29.91 3.61
C CYS A 228 -1.59 31.22 2.81
N THR A 229 -2.65 31.40 2.05
CA THR A 229 -2.97 32.65 1.35
C THR A 229 -4.12 33.32 2.08
N TYR A 230 -3.94 34.60 2.46
CA TYR A 230 -4.87 35.31 3.33
C TYR A 230 -5.84 36.18 2.52
N GLY A 231 -7.10 36.16 2.92
CA GLY A 231 -8.13 37.07 2.41
C GLY A 231 -8.07 38.45 3.08
N THR A 232 -8.99 39.33 2.71
CA THR A 232 -9.14 40.68 3.26
C THR A 232 -9.44 40.67 4.77
N ASN A 233 -9.97 39.58 5.29
CA ASN A 233 -10.24 39.34 6.71
C ASN A 233 -9.03 38.79 7.49
N ASN A 234 -7.84 38.80 6.89
CA ASN A 234 -6.61 38.24 7.46
C ASN A 234 -6.71 36.75 7.87
N ARG A 235 -7.59 36.00 7.25
CA ARG A 235 -7.70 34.53 7.44
C ARG A 235 -7.27 33.79 6.19
N CYS A 236 -6.64 32.62 6.36
CA CYS A 236 -6.33 31.74 5.23
C CYS A 236 -7.63 31.34 4.51
N LYS A 237 -7.61 31.47 3.18
CA LYS A 237 -8.77 31.19 2.31
C LYS A 237 -9.21 29.72 2.35
N LEU A 238 -8.33 28.78 2.75
CA LEU A 238 -8.62 27.35 2.78
C LEU A 238 -8.84 26.83 4.20
N CYS A 239 -7.90 27.04 5.12
CA CYS A 239 -7.97 26.47 6.47
C CYS A 239 -8.54 27.47 7.52
N GLY A 240 -8.80 28.72 7.14
CA GLY A 240 -9.38 29.72 8.03
C GLY A 240 -8.45 30.27 9.12
N VAL A 241 -7.18 29.80 9.20
CA VAL A 241 -6.25 30.24 10.24
C VAL A 241 -5.97 31.75 10.11
N PRO A 242 -5.97 32.52 11.22
CA PRO A 242 -5.55 33.93 11.22
C PRO A 242 -4.09 34.10 10.81
N LYS A 243 -3.79 35.17 10.10
CA LYS A 243 -2.39 35.55 9.78
C LYS A 243 -1.64 35.81 11.10
N GLY A 244 -0.45 35.20 11.21
CA GLY A 244 0.37 35.32 12.44
C GLY A 244 -0.05 34.39 13.58
N GLN A 245 -1.08 33.53 13.41
CA GLN A 245 -1.39 32.50 14.39
C GLN A 245 -0.21 31.56 14.54
N GLN A 246 0.22 31.36 15.81
CA GLN A 246 1.25 30.38 16.14
C GLN A 246 0.62 29.04 16.55
N THR A 247 1.25 27.94 16.18
CA THR A 247 0.89 26.62 16.69
C THR A 247 1.53 26.38 18.04
N SER A 248 0.73 26.04 19.02
CA SER A 248 1.26 25.56 20.30
C SER A 248 1.85 24.17 20.11
N GLY A 249 3.14 24.10 19.77
CA GLY A 249 3.97 22.93 20.12
C GLY A 249 4.01 21.71 19.19
N ILE A 250 3.34 21.66 18.05
CA ILE A 250 3.43 20.51 17.15
C ILE A 250 4.22 20.90 15.88
N LYS A 251 5.50 20.54 15.86
CA LYS A 251 6.30 20.56 14.62
C LYS A 251 5.87 19.37 13.77
N ILE A 252 5.17 19.63 12.69
CA ILE A 252 4.92 18.64 11.64
C ILE A 252 5.90 18.97 10.53
N ASN A 253 6.96 18.17 10.37
CA ASN A 253 7.82 18.27 9.19
C ASN A 253 6.99 17.89 7.97
N PRO A 254 6.92 18.72 6.93
CA PRO A 254 6.41 18.27 5.66
C PRO A 254 7.31 17.13 5.18
N ALA A 255 6.76 16.01 4.82
CA ALA A 255 7.50 14.98 4.10
C ALA A 255 7.98 15.60 2.77
N GLU A 256 9.31 15.57 2.53
CA GLU A 256 9.93 15.86 1.26
C GLU A 256 9.47 14.89 0.17
#